data_e109bd0f0489dfb039537e6361b58c3e
#
_entry.id   e109bd0f0489dfb039537e6361b58c3e
#
_cell.length_a   1.000
_cell.length_b   1.000
_cell.length_c   1.000
_cell.angle_alpha   90.00
_cell.angle_beta   90.00
_cell.angle_gamma   90.00
#
_symmetry.space_group_name_H-M   'P 1'
#
loop_
_entity.id
_entity.type
_entity.pdbx_description
1 polymer ?
#
loop_
_entity_poly.entity_id
_entity_poly.type
_entity_poly.pdbx_seq_one_letter_code
_entity_poly.pdbx_strand_id
1 'polypeptide(L)'
;MSGILVAGIGNVFLGDDGFGVEVVRRLEARGGAPFRTDGTAEVRVVDFGIRGIDLCYALLDGVDAAILIDATQRGGAPGTLYLIEPSRDETEGAAADPYAPPVLMSPHEMDPVKVLQTVRMLGGGCEDIVVLGCEPADFGFEHGEEGRMGLSPVVGAVVDQAADMVETLIAQTMERLSLRTV
;
A
#
# COMPACT_ATOMS: atom_id res chain seq x y z
N MET A 1 -9.79 16.89 11.28
CA MET A 1 -9.54 15.54 11.85
C MET A 1 -8.44 14.94 11.00
N SER A 2 -7.41 14.42 11.65
CA SER A 2 -6.32 13.75 10.92
C SER A 2 -6.80 12.41 10.38
N GLY A 3 -6.46 12.07 9.13
CA GLY A 3 -6.85 10.83 8.47
C GLY A 3 -5.66 9.93 8.15
N ILE A 4 -5.74 8.66 8.51
CA ILE A 4 -4.76 7.64 8.14
C ILE A 4 -5.42 6.65 7.18
N LEU A 5 -4.83 6.44 6.00
CA LEU A 5 -5.25 5.44 5.05
C LEU A 5 -4.34 4.22 5.11
N VAL A 6 -4.92 3.05 5.32
CA VAL A 6 -4.26 1.75 5.15
C VAL A 6 -4.81 1.12 3.87
N ALA A 7 -3.96 0.90 2.89
CA ALA A 7 -4.34 0.46 1.56
C ALA A 7 -3.70 -0.89 1.22
N GLY A 8 -4.49 -1.92 1.06
CA GLY A 8 -4.05 -3.20 0.49
C GLY A 8 -4.08 -3.17 -1.02
N ILE A 9 -2.95 -3.47 -1.64
CA ILE A 9 -2.71 -3.42 -3.08
C ILE A 9 -2.38 -4.83 -3.56
N GLY A 10 -2.77 -5.14 -4.79
CA GLY A 10 -2.37 -6.34 -5.49
C GLY A 10 -3.52 -7.12 -6.12
N ASN A 11 -3.18 -8.09 -6.96
CA ASN A 11 -4.12 -8.92 -7.69
C ASN A 11 -4.20 -10.31 -7.07
N VAL A 12 -5.32 -10.64 -6.47
CA VAL A 12 -5.54 -11.95 -5.82
C VAL A 12 -5.53 -13.15 -6.79
N PHE A 13 -5.59 -12.90 -8.09
CA PHE A 13 -5.49 -13.93 -9.12
C PHE A 13 -4.05 -14.22 -9.56
N LEU A 14 -3.07 -13.50 -9.01
CA LEU A 14 -1.65 -13.58 -9.36
C LEU A 14 -0.78 -14.02 -8.18
N GLY A 15 -1.16 -15.08 -7.48
CA GLY A 15 -0.36 -15.66 -6.40
C GLY A 15 0.00 -14.64 -5.33
N ASP A 16 1.28 -14.44 -5.08
CA ASP A 16 1.78 -13.56 -4.01
C ASP A 16 1.56 -12.06 -4.26
N ASP A 17 1.15 -11.67 -5.46
CA ASP A 17 0.71 -10.29 -5.75
C ASP A 17 -0.51 -9.89 -4.91
N GLY A 18 -1.32 -10.85 -4.47
CA GLY A 18 -2.44 -10.65 -3.56
C GLY A 18 -2.07 -10.36 -2.11
N PHE A 19 -0.78 -10.24 -1.76
CA PHE A 19 -0.32 -10.09 -0.38
C PHE A 19 -0.99 -8.92 0.35
N GLY A 20 -1.01 -7.73 -0.24
CA GLY A 20 -1.58 -6.54 0.40
C GLY A 20 -3.07 -6.69 0.69
N VAL A 21 -3.82 -7.33 -0.20
CA VAL A 21 -5.24 -7.63 -0.03
C VAL A 21 -5.46 -8.62 1.13
N GLU A 22 -4.63 -9.66 1.22
CA GLU A 22 -4.75 -10.66 2.29
C GLU A 22 -4.40 -10.09 3.67
N VAL A 23 -3.45 -9.14 3.76
CA VAL A 23 -3.15 -8.44 5.02
C VAL A 23 -4.34 -7.57 5.45
N VAL A 24 -4.95 -6.83 4.52
CA VAL A 24 -6.16 -6.04 4.81
C VAL A 24 -7.30 -6.93 5.29
N ARG A 25 -7.57 -8.04 4.63
CA ARG A 25 -8.58 -9.02 5.06
C ARG A 25 -8.29 -9.57 6.46
N ARG A 26 -7.02 -9.77 6.80
CA ARG A 26 -6.61 -10.22 8.13
C ARG A 26 -6.88 -9.15 9.19
N LEU A 27 -6.58 -7.86 8.89
CA LEU A 27 -6.89 -6.74 9.78
C LEU A 27 -8.40 -6.61 10.01
N GLU A 28 -9.21 -6.71 8.96
CA GLU A 28 -10.68 -6.69 9.06
C GLU A 28 -11.21 -7.84 9.93
N ALA A 29 -10.69 -9.07 9.75
CA ALA A 29 -11.08 -10.25 10.52
C ALA A 29 -10.74 -10.14 12.02
N ARG A 30 -9.70 -9.35 12.37
CA ARG A 30 -9.35 -9.05 13.77
C ARG A 30 -10.27 -8.00 14.42
N GLY A 31 -11.29 -7.52 13.72
CA GLY A 31 -12.23 -6.51 14.19
C GLY A 31 -11.74 -5.08 14.03
N GLY A 32 -10.75 -4.88 13.19
CA GLY A 32 -10.04 -3.63 12.99
C GLY A 32 -10.56 -2.73 11.87
N ALA A 33 -11.85 -2.60 11.68
CA ALA A 33 -12.37 -1.49 10.90
C ALA A 33 -13.52 -0.82 11.67
N PRO A 34 -13.46 0.48 11.83
CA PRO A 34 -12.32 1.37 11.85
C PRO A 34 -11.62 1.32 13.21
N PHE A 35 -10.31 1.44 13.27
CA PHE A 35 -9.61 1.77 14.51
C PHE A 35 -10.18 3.12 14.99
N ARG A 36 -11.25 3.06 15.77
CA ARG A 36 -11.84 4.22 16.42
C ARG A 36 -10.92 4.55 17.57
N THR A 37 -10.04 5.47 17.32
CA THR A 37 -9.34 6.14 18.38
C THR A 37 -10.28 7.15 19.01
N ASP A 38 -10.03 7.47 20.23
CA ASP A 38 -10.67 8.47 21.11
C ASP A 38 -10.84 9.89 20.53
N GLY A 39 -11.05 10.02 19.21
CA GLY A 39 -11.43 11.25 18.51
C GLY A 39 -10.29 12.06 17.90
N THR A 40 -9.03 11.58 17.91
CA THR A 40 -7.88 12.34 17.41
C THR A 40 -7.54 12.06 15.93
N ALA A 41 -7.75 10.84 15.43
CA ALA A 41 -7.53 10.49 14.03
C ALA A 41 -8.54 9.43 13.56
N GLU A 42 -8.95 9.51 12.29
CA GLU A 42 -9.73 8.48 11.62
C GLU A 42 -8.79 7.54 10.85
N VAL A 43 -8.88 6.23 11.09
CA VAL A 43 -8.13 5.23 10.32
C VAL A 43 -9.08 4.49 9.40
N ARG A 44 -8.79 4.52 8.11
CA ARG A 44 -9.52 3.78 7.07
C ARG A 44 -8.65 2.64 6.56
N VAL A 45 -9.13 1.41 6.66
CA VAL A 45 -8.49 0.21 6.10
C VAL A 45 -9.28 -0.20 4.87
N VAL A 46 -8.64 -0.26 3.71
CA VAL A 46 -9.32 -0.47 2.43
C VAL A 46 -8.55 -1.43 1.54
N ASP A 47 -9.26 -2.44 1.02
CA ASP A 47 -8.79 -3.28 -0.08
C ASP A 47 -8.98 -2.51 -1.40
N PHE A 48 -7.89 -2.02 -1.97
CA PHE A 48 -7.89 -1.40 -3.31
C PHE A 48 -7.67 -2.42 -4.41
N GLY A 49 -7.08 -3.57 -4.11
CA GLY A 49 -6.76 -4.57 -5.13
C GLY A 49 -5.94 -3.94 -6.26
N ILE A 50 -6.48 -3.97 -7.48
CA ILE A 50 -5.88 -3.38 -8.68
C ILE A 50 -6.46 -1.99 -9.05
N ARG A 51 -7.25 -1.38 -8.17
CA ARG A 51 -7.95 -0.12 -8.41
C ARG A 51 -7.08 1.10 -8.11
N GLY A 52 -6.01 1.29 -8.89
CA GLY A 52 -5.03 2.35 -8.69
C GLY A 52 -5.61 3.76 -8.76
N ILE A 53 -6.60 3.97 -9.62
CA ILE A 53 -7.28 5.27 -9.75
C ILE A 53 -8.06 5.60 -8.47
N ASP A 54 -8.75 4.61 -7.88
CA ASP A 54 -9.47 4.81 -6.62
C ASP A 54 -8.51 5.15 -5.47
N LEU A 55 -7.33 4.52 -5.45
CA LEU A 55 -6.27 4.85 -4.49
C LEU A 55 -5.75 6.27 -4.70
N CYS A 56 -5.54 6.70 -5.95
CA CYS A 56 -5.15 8.09 -6.24
C CYS A 56 -6.16 9.08 -5.66
N TYR A 57 -7.46 8.88 -5.90
CA TYR A 57 -8.49 9.75 -5.34
C TYR A 57 -8.53 9.70 -3.82
N ALA A 58 -8.39 8.53 -3.21
CA ALA A 58 -8.36 8.40 -1.76
C ALA A 58 -7.17 9.14 -1.11
N LEU A 59 -6.02 9.21 -1.80
CA LEU A 59 -4.84 9.97 -1.36
C LEU A 59 -5.01 11.48 -1.59
N LEU A 60 -5.76 11.89 -2.64
CA LEU A 60 -6.08 13.29 -2.91
C LEU A 60 -7.13 13.87 -1.95
N ASP A 61 -7.97 13.03 -1.37
CA ASP A 61 -9.08 13.40 -0.47
C ASP A 61 -8.64 13.90 0.92
N GLY A 62 -7.34 14.20 1.10
CA GLY A 62 -6.83 14.88 2.28
C GLY A 62 -6.54 13.96 3.46
N VAL A 63 -5.88 12.81 3.20
CA VAL A 63 -5.29 12.00 4.26
C VAL A 63 -3.96 12.58 4.71
N ASP A 64 -3.69 12.54 6.01
CA ASP A 64 -2.44 13.06 6.59
C ASP A 64 -1.31 12.04 6.52
N ALA A 65 -1.65 10.75 6.53
CA ALA A 65 -0.70 9.65 6.40
C ALA A 65 -1.29 8.46 5.64
N ALA A 66 -0.44 7.69 4.97
CA ALA A 66 -0.83 6.47 4.28
C ALA A 66 0.15 5.32 4.52
N ILE A 67 -0.39 4.13 4.75
CA ILE A 67 0.34 2.88 4.83
C ILE A 67 -0.12 2.03 3.65
N LEU A 68 0.75 1.85 2.66
CA LEU A 68 0.49 1.03 1.48
C LEU A 68 1.06 -0.36 1.72
N ILE A 69 0.31 -1.41 1.39
CA ILE A 69 0.71 -2.81 1.60
C ILE A 69 0.70 -3.51 0.25
N ASP A 70 1.85 -4.05 -0.17
CA ASP A 70 2.02 -4.60 -1.52
C ASP A 70 3.08 -5.71 -1.56
N ALA A 71 3.03 -6.55 -2.59
CA ALA A 71 4.13 -7.44 -2.93
C ALA A 71 5.23 -6.63 -3.61
N THR A 72 6.48 -6.77 -3.15
CA THR A 72 7.59 -5.93 -3.60
C THR A 72 8.84 -6.78 -3.87
N GLN A 73 9.23 -6.90 -5.13
CA GLN A 73 10.46 -7.61 -5.51
C GLN A 73 11.69 -6.74 -5.26
N ARG A 74 12.54 -7.18 -4.34
CA ARG A 74 13.81 -6.53 -4.01
C ARG A 74 15.01 -7.51 -4.10
N GLY A 75 14.76 -8.75 -4.48
CA GLY A 75 15.77 -9.81 -4.59
C GLY A 75 16.13 -10.44 -3.26
N GLY A 76 15.33 -10.27 -2.24
CA GLY A 76 15.48 -10.92 -0.95
C GLY A 76 14.93 -12.34 -0.92
N ALA A 77 14.95 -12.96 0.24
CA ALA A 77 14.31 -14.26 0.44
C ALA A 77 12.78 -14.07 0.43
N PRO A 78 12.01 -14.96 -0.25
CA PRO A 78 10.55 -14.90 -0.23
C PRO A 78 9.99 -14.82 1.20
N GLY A 79 8.96 -13.99 1.40
CA GLY A 79 8.38 -13.72 2.71
C GLY A 79 9.13 -12.67 3.55
N THR A 80 10.22 -12.09 3.03
CA THR A 80 10.88 -10.97 3.70
C THR A 80 9.97 -9.75 3.68
N LEU A 81 9.76 -9.14 4.85
CA LEU A 81 8.99 -7.90 4.99
C LEU A 81 9.91 -6.69 4.97
N TYR A 82 9.51 -5.67 4.23
CA TYR A 82 10.24 -4.41 4.07
C TYR A 82 9.40 -3.23 4.52
N LEU A 83 10.00 -2.29 5.25
CA LEU A 83 9.43 -0.95 5.43
C LEU A 83 10.18 0.01 4.50
N ILE A 84 9.44 0.63 3.59
CA ILE A 84 9.99 1.50 2.55
C ILE A 84 9.34 2.87 2.69
N GLU A 85 10.16 3.90 2.89
CA GLU A 85 9.73 5.28 2.78
C GLU A 85 10.05 5.74 1.35
N PRO A 86 9.02 6.00 0.50
CA PRO A 86 9.26 6.45 -0.86
C PRO A 86 10.03 7.77 -0.85
N SER A 87 11.18 7.83 -1.51
CA SER A 87 11.94 9.08 -1.59
C SER A 87 11.21 10.09 -2.48
N ARG A 88 11.40 11.38 -2.19
CA ARG A 88 10.85 12.44 -3.05
C ARG A 88 11.36 12.33 -4.48
N ASP A 89 12.64 12.01 -4.66
CA ASP A 89 13.27 11.89 -5.97
C ASP A 89 12.65 10.77 -6.83
N GLU A 90 12.30 9.63 -6.23
CA GLU A 90 11.64 8.53 -6.94
C GLU A 90 10.23 8.89 -7.41
N THR A 91 9.57 9.78 -6.69
CA THR A 91 8.20 10.21 -6.99
C THR A 91 8.14 11.51 -7.80
N GLU A 92 9.22 12.31 -7.86
CA GLU A 92 9.34 13.53 -8.65
C GLU A 92 9.90 13.29 -10.06
N GLY A 93 10.56 12.17 -10.30
CA GLY A 93 11.28 11.87 -11.54
C GLY A 93 10.45 11.90 -12.84
N ALA A 94 9.13 11.84 -12.75
CA ALA A 94 8.24 11.96 -13.90
C ALA A 94 7.82 13.41 -14.21
N ALA A 95 8.04 14.35 -13.30
CA ALA A 95 7.67 15.77 -13.49
C ALA A 95 8.73 16.57 -14.27
N ALA A 96 9.91 15.97 -14.54
CA ALA A 96 11.04 16.67 -15.13
C ALA A 96 11.00 16.77 -16.67
N ASP A 97 10.14 16.01 -17.33
CA ASP A 97 9.99 16.09 -18.79
C ASP A 97 8.59 16.58 -19.18
N PRO A 98 8.44 17.87 -19.59
CA PRO A 98 7.15 18.41 -20.05
C PRO A 98 6.60 17.72 -21.31
N TYR A 99 7.39 16.90 -21.96
CA TYR A 99 7.02 16.15 -23.17
C TYR A 99 6.87 14.66 -22.92
N ALA A 100 7.13 14.18 -21.68
CA ALA A 100 6.83 12.81 -21.33
C ALA A 100 5.32 12.58 -21.48
N PRO A 101 4.91 11.51 -22.15
CA PRO A 101 3.49 11.17 -22.18
C PRO A 101 3.00 11.02 -20.74
N PRO A 102 1.77 11.51 -20.44
CA PRO A 102 1.21 11.30 -19.10
C PRO A 102 1.34 9.82 -18.77
N VAL A 103 1.82 9.52 -17.57
CA VAL A 103 1.88 8.14 -17.08
C VAL A 103 0.44 7.68 -16.96
N LEU A 104 -0.08 7.16 -18.09
CA LEU A 104 -1.39 6.54 -18.13
C LEU A 104 -1.26 5.27 -17.31
N MET A 105 -1.79 5.31 -16.09
CA MET A 105 -1.95 4.10 -15.30
C MET A 105 -2.83 3.15 -16.10
N SER A 106 -2.23 2.05 -16.54
CA SER A 106 -3.03 0.93 -17.01
C SER A 106 -3.93 0.50 -15.84
N PRO A 107 -5.24 0.32 -16.05
CA PRO A 107 -6.14 -0.15 -15.00
C PRO A 107 -5.71 -1.49 -14.37
N HIS A 108 -4.73 -2.16 -14.98
CA HIS A 108 -4.23 -3.47 -14.59
C HIS A 108 -2.79 -3.47 -14.06
N GLU A 109 -2.14 -2.31 -14.01
CA GLU A 109 -0.80 -2.14 -13.44
C GLU A 109 -0.87 -1.27 -12.20
N MET A 110 -0.85 -1.92 -11.04
CA MET A 110 -0.84 -1.24 -9.76
C MET A 110 0.59 -1.20 -9.23
N ASP A 111 1.27 -0.10 -9.49
CA ASP A 111 2.59 0.21 -8.96
C ASP A 111 2.45 1.38 -7.98
N PRO A 112 2.74 1.20 -6.68
CA PRO A 112 2.63 2.26 -5.69
C PRO A 112 3.41 3.52 -6.07
N VAL A 113 4.58 3.39 -6.70
CA VAL A 113 5.38 4.54 -7.15
C VAL A 113 4.63 5.34 -8.22
N LYS A 114 4.03 4.67 -9.20
CA LYS A 114 3.22 5.33 -10.25
C LYS A 114 1.98 6.01 -9.67
N VAL A 115 1.32 5.39 -8.68
CA VAL A 115 0.20 6.01 -7.96
C VAL A 115 0.63 7.31 -7.31
N LEU A 116 1.74 7.30 -6.57
CA LEU A 116 2.26 8.48 -5.89
C LEU A 116 2.70 9.58 -6.86
N GLN A 117 3.33 9.22 -7.97
CA GLN A 117 3.66 10.15 -9.05
C GLN A 117 2.40 10.82 -9.61
N THR A 118 1.35 10.03 -9.88
CA THR A 118 0.08 10.55 -10.40
C THR A 118 -0.58 11.51 -9.40
N VAL A 119 -0.62 11.16 -8.12
CA VAL A 119 -1.17 12.02 -7.06
C VAL A 119 -0.45 13.36 -7.01
N ARG A 120 0.89 13.36 -7.10
CA ARG A 120 1.71 14.60 -7.13
C ARG A 120 1.49 15.42 -8.38
N MET A 121 1.40 14.81 -9.55
CA MET A 121 1.07 15.49 -10.81
C MET A 121 -0.28 16.20 -10.75
N LEU A 122 -1.24 15.64 -10.00
CA LEU A 122 -2.56 16.26 -9.78
C LEU A 122 -2.54 17.36 -8.70
N GLY A 123 -1.35 17.69 -8.18
CA GLY A 123 -1.17 18.80 -7.23
C GLY A 123 -1.58 18.51 -5.79
N GLY A 124 -1.77 17.24 -5.46
CA GLY A 124 -2.09 16.80 -4.11
C GLY A 124 -1.12 15.76 -3.60
N GLY A 125 -1.37 15.30 -2.40
CA GLY A 125 -0.71 14.12 -1.86
C GLY A 125 -0.49 14.17 -0.37
N CYS A 126 -0.54 12.99 0.20
CA CYS A 126 -0.06 12.71 1.53
C CYS A 126 1.48 12.72 1.51
N GLU A 127 2.11 13.45 2.42
CA GLU A 127 3.58 13.48 2.54
C GLU A 127 4.13 12.36 3.44
N ASP A 128 3.32 11.85 4.34
CA ASP A 128 3.68 10.81 5.30
C ASP A 128 3.23 9.44 4.78
N ILE A 129 4.06 8.82 3.94
CA ILE A 129 3.75 7.56 3.29
C ILE A 129 4.79 6.51 3.64
N VAL A 130 4.32 5.33 4.04
CA VAL A 130 5.13 4.14 4.25
C VAL A 130 4.57 3.00 3.41
N VAL A 131 5.44 2.25 2.74
CA VAL A 131 5.08 1.01 2.05
C VAL A 131 5.57 -0.18 2.89
N LEU A 132 4.66 -1.05 3.28
CA LEU A 132 4.97 -2.37 3.80
C LEU A 132 4.99 -3.35 2.62
N GLY A 133 6.18 -3.70 2.17
CA GLY A 133 6.41 -4.64 1.09
C GLY A 133 6.66 -6.06 1.60
N CYS A 134 6.28 -7.05 0.80
CA CYS A 134 6.66 -8.45 1.02
C CYS A 134 7.36 -9.00 -0.22
N GLU A 135 8.52 -9.64 -0.03
CA GLU A 135 9.19 -10.33 -1.13
C GLU A 135 8.36 -11.52 -1.60
N PRO A 136 7.89 -11.55 -2.84
CA PRO A 136 7.09 -12.66 -3.36
C PRO A 136 7.97 -13.88 -3.66
N ALA A 137 7.38 -15.07 -3.60
CA ALA A 137 7.96 -16.29 -4.10
C ALA A 137 7.52 -16.57 -5.54
N ASP A 138 6.25 -16.27 -5.87
CA ASP A 138 5.64 -16.65 -7.12
C ASP A 138 4.40 -15.78 -7.44
N PHE A 139 4.37 -15.23 -8.64
CA PHE A 139 3.22 -14.48 -9.16
C PHE A 139 2.23 -15.33 -9.97
N GLY A 140 2.38 -16.67 -9.95
CA GLY A 140 1.44 -17.58 -10.61
C GLY A 140 1.63 -17.74 -12.12
N PHE A 141 2.68 -17.16 -12.73
CA PHE A 141 2.94 -17.27 -14.17
C PHE A 141 4.04 -18.27 -14.55
N GLU A 142 4.86 -18.72 -13.60
CA GLU A 142 6.12 -19.41 -13.86
C GLU A 142 5.97 -20.80 -14.51
N HIS A 143 4.75 -21.36 -14.51
CA HIS A 143 4.50 -22.71 -15.04
C HIS A 143 3.49 -22.75 -16.17
N GLY A 144 3.21 -21.60 -16.84
CA GLY A 144 2.26 -21.54 -17.97
C GLY A 144 0.80 -21.68 -17.54
N GLU A 145 0.51 -21.52 -16.27
CA GLU A 145 -0.84 -21.47 -15.72
C GLU A 145 -1.41 -20.06 -15.83
N GLU A 146 -2.68 -19.96 -16.18
CA GLU A 146 -3.41 -18.68 -16.29
C GLU A 146 -3.75 -18.14 -14.88
N GLY A 147 -2.74 -17.73 -14.12
CA GLY A 147 -2.90 -17.20 -12.78
C GLY A 147 -3.11 -18.27 -11.71
N ARG A 148 -2.84 -17.92 -10.47
CA ARG A 148 -3.10 -18.76 -9.30
C ARG A 148 -3.71 -17.92 -8.18
N MET A 149 -4.85 -18.35 -7.66
CA MET A 149 -5.43 -17.75 -6.46
C MET A 149 -4.70 -18.21 -5.21
N GLY A 150 -4.49 -17.27 -4.29
CA GLY A 150 -3.90 -17.53 -2.98
C GLY A 150 -2.39 -17.38 -2.95
N LEU A 151 -1.90 -17.05 -1.76
CA LEU A 151 -0.48 -16.83 -1.51
C LEU A 151 0.30 -18.16 -1.49
N SER A 152 1.59 -18.07 -1.81
CA SER A 152 2.51 -19.17 -1.52
C SER A 152 2.58 -19.44 -0.01
N PRO A 153 2.93 -20.65 0.41
CA PRO A 153 3.00 -20.98 1.85
C PRO A 153 3.94 -20.06 2.63
N VAL A 154 5.06 -19.67 2.04
CA VAL A 154 6.07 -18.80 2.69
C VAL A 154 5.57 -17.38 2.87
N VAL A 155 4.87 -16.82 1.88
CA VAL A 155 4.27 -15.48 1.97
C VAL A 155 3.03 -15.50 2.85
N GLY A 156 2.20 -16.53 2.73
CA GLY A 156 1.04 -16.72 3.61
C GLY A 156 1.40 -16.79 5.10
N ALA A 157 2.56 -17.38 5.42
CA ALA A 157 3.02 -17.51 6.80
C ALA A 157 3.38 -16.17 7.48
N VAL A 158 3.65 -15.11 6.72
CA VAL A 158 4.02 -13.79 7.26
C VAL A 158 2.87 -12.78 7.28
N VAL A 159 1.67 -13.14 6.83
CA VAL A 159 0.50 -12.26 6.80
C VAL A 159 0.13 -11.76 8.20
N ASP A 160 0.16 -12.63 9.22
CA ASP A 160 -0.14 -12.23 10.59
C ASP A 160 0.91 -11.26 11.13
N GLN A 161 2.19 -11.51 10.87
CA GLN A 161 3.27 -10.61 11.26
C GLN A 161 3.14 -9.25 10.56
N ALA A 162 2.78 -9.24 9.28
CA ALA A 162 2.55 -8.02 8.53
C ALA A 162 1.37 -7.22 9.12
N ALA A 163 0.28 -7.89 9.49
CA ALA A 163 -0.85 -7.24 10.17
C ALA A 163 -0.43 -6.60 11.51
N ASP A 164 0.39 -7.29 12.33
CA ASP A 164 0.93 -6.74 13.59
C ASP A 164 1.81 -5.51 13.33
N MET A 165 2.60 -5.53 12.24
CA MET A 165 3.42 -4.38 11.84
C MET A 165 2.54 -3.19 11.42
N VAL A 166 1.46 -3.43 10.66
CA VAL A 166 0.51 -2.37 10.28
C VAL A 166 -0.15 -1.75 11.51
N GLU A 167 -0.61 -2.54 12.47
CA GLU A 167 -1.18 -2.04 13.73
C GLU A 167 -0.18 -1.17 14.49
N THR A 168 1.09 -1.58 14.53
CA THR A 168 2.17 -0.80 15.14
C THR A 168 2.42 0.52 14.40
N LEU A 169 2.45 0.48 13.06
CA LEU A 169 2.62 1.68 12.22
C LEU A 169 1.47 2.67 12.40
N ILE A 170 0.23 2.18 12.49
CA ILE A 170 -0.94 3.02 12.78
C ILE A 170 -0.74 3.75 14.11
N ALA A 171 -0.39 3.02 15.18
CA ALA A 171 -0.21 3.61 16.50
C ALA A 171 0.90 4.68 16.52
N GLN A 172 2.04 4.40 15.91
CA GLN A 172 3.15 5.36 15.78
C GLN A 172 2.77 6.59 14.96
N THR A 173 2.03 6.39 13.87
CA THR A 173 1.58 7.49 13.00
C THR A 173 0.60 8.39 13.73
N MET A 174 -0.31 7.82 14.50
CA MET A 174 -1.26 8.58 15.32
C MET A 174 -0.53 9.44 16.37
N GLU A 175 0.46 8.88 17.04
CA GLU A 175 1.28 9.63 18.00
C GLU A 175 1.99 10.81 17.30
N ARG A 176 2.60 10.60 16.14
CA ARG A 176 3.24 11.68 15.35
C ARG A 176 2.25 12.77 14.93
N LEU A 177 1.07 12.39 14.46
CA LEU A 177 0.06 13.36 14.03
C LEU A 177 -0.50 14.17 15.21
N SER A 178 -0.66 13.55 16.37
CA SER A 178 -1.11 14.26 17.57
C SER A 178 -0.12 15.34 18.03
N LEU A 179 1.18 15.09 17.87
CA LEU A 179 2.25 16.06 18.21
C LEU A 179 2.34 17.23 17.22
N ARG A 180 1.86 17.07 15.99
CA ARG A 180 1.83 18.15 14.96
C ARG A 180 0.66 19.12 15.15
N THR A 181 -0.34 18.75 15.92
CA THR A 181 -1.58 19.53 16.11
C THR A 181 -1.48 20.48 17.34
N VAL A 182 -0.40 20.44 18.10
CA VAL A 182 -0.08 21.33 19.22
C VAL A 182 0.90 22.43 18.77
#